data_1082fde0bc9d84716f47d35fb49789eb
#
_entry.id   1082fde0bc9d84716f47d35fb49789eb
#
_cell.length_a   1.000
_cell.length_b   1.000
_cell.length_c   1.000
_cell.angle_alpha   90.00
_cell.angle_beta   90.00
_cell.angle_gamma   90.00
#
_symmetry.space_group_name_H-M   'P 1'
#
loop_
_entity.id
_entity.type
_entity.pdbx_description
1 polymer ?
#
loop_
_entity_poly.entity_id
_entity_poly.type
_entity_poly.pdbx_seq_one_letter_code
_entity_poly.pdbx_strand_id
1 'polypeptide(L)'
;MSAGDTFFDTSVLFYLLSNDVRKADRVEALLAHRGIISVQVLNEFTVVALRKVGLPLLEIREILDTVRAVCTVEPLTATTHDRGMEICERYKFSFYDSVIVAAALIVGAKVLYSEDLQHDQVIDRQLRIVNPFLAR
;
A
#
# COMPACT_ATOMS: atom_id res chain seq x y z
N MET A 1 -8.29 13.65 7.80
CA MET A 1 -6.91 13.13 7.80
C MET A 1 -6.21 13.63 6.55
N SER A 2 -5.00 14.11 6.68
CA SER A 2 -4.27 14.68 5.53
C SER A 2 -3.63 13.58 4.65
N ALA A 3 -3.24 13.97 3.43
CA ALA A 3 -2.55 13.06 2.51
C ALA A 3 -1.27 12.46 3.10
N GLY A 4 -0.56 13.22 3.95
CA GLY A 4 0.65 12.75 4.62
C GLY A 4 0.42 11.73 5.73
N ASP A 5 -0.82 11.49 6.12
CA ASP A 5 -1.17 10.56 7.18
C ASP A 5 -1.56 9.18 6.67
N THR A 6 -1.82 9.03 5.38
CA THR A 6 -2.42 7.83 4.79
C THR A 6 -1.47 7.13 3.84
N PHE A 7 -1.22 5.85 4.11
CA PHE A 7 -0.39 4.98 3.28
C PHE A 7 -1.23 3.83 2.72
N PHE A 8 -0.98 3.44 1.48
CA PHE A 8 -1.72 2.35 0.82
C PHE A 8 -0.83 1.13 0.63
N ASP A 9 -1.29 -0.02 1.14
CA ASP A 9 -0.71 -1.32 0.85
C ASP A 9 -1.10 -1.77 -0.56
N THR A 10 -0.28 -2.61 -1.16
CA THR A 10 -0.54 -3.17 -2.49
C THR A 10 -1.87 -3.92 -2.55
N SER A 11 -2.23 -4.63 -1.48
CA SER A 11 -3.49 -5.39 -1.40
C SER A 11 -4.73 -4.54 -1.72
N VAL A 12 -4.71 -3.27 -1.34
CA VAL A 12 -5.81 -2.34 -1.61
C VAL A 12 -5.79 -1.89 -3.08
N LEU A 13 -4.62 -1.57 -3.60
CA LEU A 13 -4.49 -1.09 -4.98
C LEU A 13 -4.82 -2.16 -6.03
N PHE A 14 -4.68 -3.43 -5.69
CA PHE A 14 -5.02 -4.52 -6.61
C PHE A 14 -6.47 -4.48 -7.08
N TYR A 15 -7.37 -3.88 -6.30
CA TYR A 15 -8.77 -3.76 -6.71
C TYR A 15 -8.96 -2.83 -7.90
N LEU A 16 -7.98 -2.00 -8.26
CA LEU A 16 -8.01 -1.24 -9.52
C LEU A 16 -7.94 -2.16 -10.74
N LEU A 17 -7.47 -3.40 -10.57
CA LEU A 17 -7.38 -4.43 -11.61
C LEU A 17 -8.56 -5.40 -11.55
N SER A 18 -9.46 -5.24 -10.60
CA SER A 18 -10.50 -6.21 -10.27
C SER A 18 -11.82 -5.88 -10.94
N ASN A 19 -12.65 -6.92 -11.15
CA ASN A 19 -14.04 -6.78 -11.56
C ASN A 19 -14.98 -6.53 -10.37
N ASP A 20 -14.46 -6.49 -9.16
CA ASP A 20 -15.24 -6.12 -7.97
C ASP A 20 -15.42 -4.61 -7.96
N VAL A 21 -16.50 -4.15 -8.57
CA VAL A 21 -16.80 -2.72 -8.76
C VAL A 21 -16.92 -2.00 -7.42
N ARG A 22 -17.52 -2.62 -6.42
CA ARG A 22 -17.70 -2.00 -5.10
C ARG A 22 -16.37 -1.69 -4.43
N LYS A 23 -15.44 -2.66 -4.45
CA LYS A 23 -14.11 -2.46 -3.87
C LYS A 23 -13.26 -1.51 -4.70
N ALA A 24 -13.30 -1.62 -6.03
CA ALA A 24 -12.60 -0.69 -6.91
C ALA A 24 -13.06 0.75 -6.70
N ASP A 25 -14.37 0.98 -6.60
CA ASP A 25 -14.93 2.31 -6.33
C ASP A 25 -14.47 2.84 -4.96
N ARG A 26 -14.40 1.98 -3.96
CA ARG A 26 -13.92 2.36 -2.63
C ARG A 26 -12.47 2.82 -2.68
N VAL A 27 -11.62 2.09 -3.41
CA VAL A 27 -10.21 2.46 -3.58
C VAL A 27 -10.07 3.79 -4.31
N GLU A 28 -10.82 3.99 -5.38
CA GLU A 28 -10.81 5.27 -6.11
C GLU A 28 -11.24 6.44 -5.22
N ALA A 29 -12.26 6.23 -4.38
CA ALA A 29 -12.71 7.25 -3.44
C ALA A 29 -11.62 7.59 -2.41
N LEU A 30 -10.88 6.59 -1.92
CA LEU A 30 -9.78 6.82 -0.99
C LEU A 30 -8.62 7.56 -1.67
N LEU A 31 -8.26 7.17 -2.89
CA LEU A 31 -7.19 7.80 -3.65
C LEU A 31 -7.51 9.27 -3.98
N ALA A 32 -8.78 9.62 -4.11
CA ALA A 32 -9.19 11.00 -4.35
C ALA A 32 -8.76 11.95 -3.22
N HIS A 33 -8.58 11.43 -2.01
CA HIS A 33 -8.06 12.19 -0.87
C HIS A 33 -6.54 12.24 -0.82
N ARG A 34 -5.87 11.66 -1.80
CA ARG A 34 -4.42 11.54 -1.91
C ARG A 34 -3.83 10.66 -0.80
N GLY A 35 -2.55 10.37 -0.88
CA GLY A 35 -1.85 9.57 0.11
C GLY A 35 -0.42 9.27 -0.30
N ILE A 36 0.11 8.18 0.27
CA ILE A 36 1.49 7.76 0.10
C ILE A 36 1.51 6.29 -0.28
N ILE A 37 2.41 5.95 -1.18
CA ILE A 37 2.79 4.57 -1.48
C ILE A 37 4.31 4.48 -1.44
N SER A 38 4.85 3.28 -1.57
CA SER A 38 6.30 3.09 -1.67
C SER A 38 6.69 2.45 -2.99
N VAL A 39 7.97 2.48 -3.31
CA VAL A 39 8.51 1.76 -4.47
C VAL A 39 8.19 0.26 -4.37
N GLN A 40 8.21 -0.32 -3.16
CA GLN A 40 7.83 -1.72 -2.98
C GLN A 40 6.39 -1.99 -3.42
N VAL A 41 5.47 -1.07 -3.14
CA VAL A 41 4.08 -1.18 -3.61
C VAL A 41 4.03 -1.15 -5.14
N LEU A 42 4.77 -0.24 -5.76
CA LEU A 42 4.87 -0.19 -7.23
C LEU A 42 5.39 -1.51 -7.81
N ASN A 43 6.42 -2.08 -7.19
CA ASN A 43 7.02 -3.34 -7.63
C ASN A 43 6.02 -4.50 -7.54
N GLU A 44 5.35 -4.65 -6.42
CA GLU A 44 4.38 -5.73 -6.22
C GLU A 44 3.19 -5.60 -7.15
N PHE A 45 2.66 -4.39 -7.30
CA PHE A 45 1.57 -4.12 -8.23
C PHE A 45 1.94 -4.54 -9.66
N THR A 46 3.13 -4.15 -10.10
CA THR A 46 3.62 -4.47 -11.45
C THR A 46 3.73 -5.97 -11.66
N VAL A 47 4.30 -6.70 -10.70
CA VAL A 47 4.47 -8.16 -10.81
C VAL A 47 3.13 -8.86 -10.90
N VAL A 48 2.16 -8.49 -10.06
CA VAL A 48 0.83 -9.10 -10.08
C VAL A 48 0.08 -8.77 -11.37
N ALA A 49 0.14 -7.52 -11.81
CA ALA A 49 -0.52 -7.10 -13.05
C ALA A 49 0.04 -7.85 -14.27
N LEU A 50 1.37 -8.03 -14.33
CA LEU A 50 2.02 -8.80 -15.40
C LEU A 50 1.66 -10.28 -15.35
N ARG A 51 1.80 -10.91 -14.19
CA ARG A 51 1.75 -12.37 -14.07
C ARG A 51 0.37 -12.94 -13.89
N LYS A 52 -0.47 -12.31 -13.05
CA LYS A 52 -1.80 -12.83 -12.75
C LYS A 52 -2.87 -12.30 -13.68
N VAL A 53 -2.79 -11.02 -14.04
CA VAL A 53 -3.77 -10.37 -14.89
C VAL A 53 -3.37 -10.44 -16.37
N GLY A 54 -2.06 -10.46 -16.64
CA GLY A 54 -1.54 -10.55 -18.00
C GLY A 54 -1.58 -9.24 -18.77
N LEU A 55 -1.53 -8.10 -18.06
CA LEU A 55 -1.53 -6.79 -18.71
C LEU A 55 -0.16 -6.48 -19.33
N PRO A 56 -0.11 -5.81 -20.47
CA PRO A 56 1.13 -5.31 -21.02
C PRO A 56 1.70 -4.18 -20.17
N LEU A 57 3.02 -4.03 -20.16
CA LEU A 57 3.70 -3.00 -19.36
C LEU A 57 3.18 -1.60 -19.63
N LEU A 58 2.80 -1.29 -20.87
CA LEU A 58 2.26 0.03 -21.19
C LEU A 58 0.98 0.34 -20.42
N GLU A 59 0.06 -0.62 -20.33
CA GLU A 59 -1.17 -0.44 -19.56
C GLU A 59 -0.90 -0.34 -18.05
N ILE A 60 0.04 -1.13 -17.56
CA ILE A 60 0.42 -1.07 -16.13
C ILE A 60 0.98 0.31 -15.82
N ARG A 61 1.84 0.84 -16.69
CA ARG A 61 2.41 2.17 -16.53
C ARG A 61 1.33 3.24 -16.50
N GLU A 62 0.33 3.15 -17.37
CA GLU A 62 -0.78 4.11 -17.39
C GLU A 62 -1.57 4.09 -16.09
N ILE A 63 -1.87 2.90 -15.55
CA ILE A 63 -2.57 2.77 -14.27
C ILE A 63 -1.73 3.38 -13.14
N LEU A 64 -0.45 3.03 -13.10
CA LEU A 64 0.44 3.54 -12.05
C LEU A 64 0.69 5.04 -12.17
N ASP A 65 0.71 5.60 -13.37
CA ASP A 65 0.80 7.05 -13.55
C ASP A 65 -0.42 7.75 -12.93
N THR A 66 -1.60 7.18 -13.06
CA THR A 66 -2.81 7.69 -12.43
C THR A 66 -2.69 7.67 -10.91
N VAL A 67 -2.19 6.57 -10.34
CA VAL A 67 -1.97 6.45 -8.89
C VAL A 67 -0.91 7.47 -8.43
N ARG A 68 0.18 7.59 -9.16
CA ARG A 68 1.28 8.49 -8.81
C ARG A 68 0.92 9.96 -8.96
N ALA A 69 -0.13 10.27 -9.71
CA ALA A 69 -0.65 11.65 -9.80
C ALA A 69 -1.31 12.10 -8.49
N VAL A 70 -1.77 11.16 -7.67
CA VAL A 70 -2.46 11.46 -6.40
C VAL A 70 -1.71 10.95 -5.17
N CYS A 71 -0.62 10.21 -5.34
CA CYS A 71 0.17 9.68 -4.24
C CYS A 71 1.64 10.09 -4.38
N THR A 72 2.26 10.43 -3.25
CA THR A 72 3.71 10.52 -3.20
C THR A 72 4.30 9.12 -3.08
N VAL A 73 5.51 8.92 -3.60
CA VAL A 73 6.18 7.62 -3.59
C VAL A 73 7.40 7.68 -2.67
N GLU A 74 7.37 6.89 -1.59
CA GLU A 74 8.52 6.74 -0.71
C GLU A 74 9.56 5.82 -1.33
N PRO A 75 10.84 6.20 -1.27
CA PRO A 75 11.90 5.36 -1.84
C PRO A 75 12.12 4.09 -1.02
N LEU A 76 12.65 3.07 -1.70
CA LEU A 76 13.09 1.83 -1.08
C LEU A 76 14.61 1.92 -0.90
N THR A 77 15.03 2.23 0.32
CA THR A 77 16.45 2.43 0.65
C THR A 77 16.94 1.30 1.56
N ALA A 78 18.26 1.28 1.82
CA ALA A 78 18.83 0.36 2.80
C ALA A 78 18.21 0.57 4.19
N THR A 79 17.91 1.81 4.56
CA THR A 79 17.23 2.12 5.82
C THR A 79 15.83 1.48 5.87
N THR A 80 15.10 1.55 4.78
CA THR A 80 13.78 0.89 4.67
C THR A 80 13.90 -0.62 4.85
N HIS A 81 14.91 -1.23 4.20
CA HIS A 81 15.19 -2.65 4.32
C HIS A 81 15.48 -3.04 5.77
N ASP A 82 16.38 -2.32 6.42
CA ASP A 82 16.79 -2.61 7.80
C ASP A 82 15.59 -2.50 8.76
N ARG A 83 14.77 -1.45 8.60
CA ARG A 83 13.55 -1.29 9.39
C ARG A 83 12.56 -2.41 9.10
N GLY A 84 12.47 -2.84 7.85
CA GLY A 84 11.62 -3.97 7.45
C GLY A 84 12.02 -5.25 8.16
N MET A 85 13.31 -5.52 8.32
CA MET A 85 13.79 -6.68 9.07
C MET A 85 13.37 -6.63 10.53
N GLU A 86 13.45 -5.46 11.16
CA GLU A 86 12.99 -5.27 12.55
C GLU A 86 11.49 -5.56 12.69
N ILE A 87 10.68 -5.03 11.78
CA ILE A 87 9.24 -5.24 11.78
C ILE A 87 8.90 -6.70 11.53
N CYS A 88 9.58 -7.36 10.58
CA CYS A 88 9.41 -8.78 10.30
C CYS A 88 9.67 -9.63 11.54
N GLU A 89 10.75 -9.34 12.26
CA GLU A 89 11.09 -10.07 13.47
C GLU A 89 10.07 -9.84 14.59
N ARG A 90 9.64 -8.59 14.77
CA ARG A 90 8.74 -8.22 15.88
C ARG A 90 7.31 -8.67 15.66
N TYR A 91 6.78 -8.51 14.46
CA TYR A 91 5.37 -8.75 14.18
C TYR A 91 5.09 -10.01 13.38
N LYS A 92 6.13 -10.67 12.86
CA LYS A 92 6.02 -11.92 12.09
C LYS A 92 5.23 -11.78 10.78
N PHE A 93 5.23 -10.59 10.20
CA PHE A 93 4.70 -10.38 8.85
C PHE A 93 5.64 -10.98 7.81
N SER A 94 5.16 -11.22 6.59
CA SER A 94 6.06 -11.51 5.47
C SER A 94 7.07 -10.38 5.32
N PHE A 95 8.23 -10.67 4.73
CA PHE A 95 9.26 -9.64 4.60
C PHE A 95 8.79 -8.45 3.75
N TYR A 96 8.10 -8.72 2.64
CA TYR A 96 7.64 -7.62 1.77
C TYR A 96 6.56 -6.77 2.43
N ASP A 97 5.64 -7.39 3.17
CA ASP A 97 4.67 -6.63 3.99
C ASP A 97 5.38 -5.78 5.04
N SER A 98 6.43 -6.34 5.66
CA SER A 98 7.23 -5.62 6.65
C SER A 98 7.95 -4.41 6.04
N VAL A 99 8.41 -4.52 4.80
CA VAL A 99 9.05 -3.41 4.07
C VAL A 99 8.04 -2.30 3.78
N ILE A 100 6.81 -2.66 3.44
CA ILE A 100 5.74 -1.68 3.23
C ILE A 100 5.40 -0.97 4.55
N VAL A 101 5.24 -1.72 5.63
CA VAL A 101 5.00 -1.16 6.97
C VAL A 101 6.15 -0.24 7.39
N ALA A 102 7.40 -0.66 7.13
CA ALA A 102 8.57 0.15 7.44
C ALA A 102 8.55 1.49 6.72
N ALA A 103 8.22 1.51 5.44
CA ALA A 103 8.12 2.75 4.68
C ALA A 103 7.04 3.69 5.26
N ALA A 104 5.91 3.13 5.66
CA ALA A 104 4.84 3.90 6.29
C ALA A 104 5.27 4.51 7.62
N LEU A 105 6.02 3.76 8.44
CA LEU A 105 6.56 4.25 9.70
C LEU A 105 7.60 5.36 9.49
N ILE A 106 8.51 5.17 8.54
CA ILE A 106 9.58 6.13 8.24
C ILE A 106 9.00 7.47 7.82
N VAL A 107 7.97 7.47 7.00
CA VAL A 107 7.35 8.71 6.51
C VAL A 107 6.42 9.35 7.53
N GLY A 108 6.15 8.66 8.64
CA GLY A 108 5.28 9.19 9.70
C GLY A 108 3.80 9.08 9.39
N ALA A 109 3.40 8.15 8.53
CA ALA A 109 1.98 7.90 8.28
C ALA A 109 1.28 7.44 9.56
N LYS A 110 0.00 7.75 9.70
CA LYS A 110 -0.82 7.36 10.84
C LYS A 110 -1.69 6.14 10.54
N VAL A 111 -2.06 5.97 9.28
CA VAL A 111 -2.93 4.88 8.81
C VAL A 111 -2.30 4.19 7.63
N LEU A 112 -2.32 2.85 7.66
CA LEU A 112 -1.99 1.99 6.53
C LEU A 112 -3.26 1.26 6.12
N TYR A 113 -3.79 1.57 4.95
CA TYR A 113 -4.90 0.80 4.38
C TYR A 113 -4.39 -0.52 3.83
N SER A 114 -4.86 -1.63 4.37
CA SER A 114 -4.47 -2.98 3.99
C SER A 114 -5.63 -3.95 4.20
N GLU A 115 -5.77 -4.91 3.31
CA GLU A 115 -6.70 -6.02 3.46
C GLU A 115 -6.00 -7.27 4.02
N ASP A 116 -4.69 -7.38 3.81
CA ASP A 116 -3.92 -8.58 4.17
C ASP A 116 -3.48 -8.59 5.63
N LEU A 117 -3.28 -7.43 6.23
CA LEU A 117 -2.85 -7.29 7.61
C LEU A 117 -4.05 -7.13 8.54
N GLN A 118 -3.83 -7.34 9.82
CA GLN A 118 -4.91 -7.35 10.80
C GLN A 118 -5.51 -5.96 11.02
N HIS A 119 -6.81 -5.83 10.79
CA HIS A 119 -7.54 -4.59 11.00
C HIS A 119 -7.42 -4.11 12.46
N ASP A 120 -7.20 -2.82 12.62
CA ASP A 120 -7.03 -2.10 13.89
C ASP A 120 -5.75 -2.42 14.66
N GLN A 121 -4.86 -3.26 14.14
CA GLN A 121 -3.55 -3.45 14.75
C GLN A 121 -2.75 -2.14 14.69
N VAL A 122 -2.11 -1.80 15.81
CA VAL A 122 -1.23 -0.62 15.90
C VAL A 122 0.22 -1.09 15.93
N ILE A 123 1.01 -0.56 15.00
CA ILE A 123 2.43 -0.91 14.85
C ILE A 123 3.27 0.19 15.49
N ASP A 124 4.17 -0.22 16.40
CA ASP A 124 5.13 0.68 17.06
C ASP A 124 4.45 1.92 17.70
N ARG A 125 3.19 1.78 18.13
CA ARG A 125 2.39 2.85 18.73
C ARG A 125 2.16 4.06 17.81
N GLN A 126 2.38 3.90 16.51
CA GLN A 126 2.31 5.02 15.55
C GLN A 126 1.35 4.77 14.41
N LEU A 127 1.41 3.57 13.84
CA LEU A 127 0.72 3.25 12.58
C LEU A 127 -0.44 2.30 12.86
N ARG A 128 -1.66 2.75 12.52
CA ARG A 128 -2.84 1.89 12.60
C ARG A 128 -3.10 1.25 11.25
N ILE A 129 -3.32 -0.06 11.24
CA ILE A 129 -3.75 -0.79 10.07
C ILE A 129 -5.27 -0.73 9.98
N VAL A 130 -5.79 -0.35 8.83
CA VAL A 130 -7.22 -0.24 8.59
C VAL A 130 -7.58 -1.01 7.32
N ASN A 131 -8.53 -1.93 7.42
CA ASN A 131 -9.12 -2.56 6.25
C ASN A 131 -10.25 -1.66 5.75
N PRO A 132 -10.10 -1.00 4.58
CA PRO A 132 -11.07 -0.01 4.12
C PRO A 132 -12.36 -0.61 3.57
N PHE A 133 -12.43 -1.93 3.47
CA PHE A 133 -13.56 -2.65 2.90
C PHE A 133 -14.53 -3.18 3.95
N LEU A 134 -14.18 -3.07 5.22
CA LEU A 134 -15.08 -3.51 6.30
C LEU A 134 -16.26 -2.57 6.39
N ALA A 135 -17.44 -3.15 6.55
CA ALA A 135 -18.68 -2.40 6.73
C ALA A 135 -18.65 -1.65 8.07
N ARG A 136 -19.28 -0.49 8.07
CA ARG A 136 -19.43 0.32 9.28
C ARG A 136 -20.84 0.20 9.81
#